data_e7bc6a39e1b4f9d9fc30d491571128fc
#
_entry.id   e7bc6a39e1b4f9d9fc30d491571128fc
#
_cell.length_a   1.000
_cell.length_b   1.000
_cell.length_c   1.000
_cell.angle_alpha   90.00
_cell.angle_beta   90.00
_cell.angle_gamma   90.00
#
_symmetry.space_group_name_H-M   'P 1'
#
loop_
_entity.id
_entity.type
_entity.pdbx_description
1 polymer ?
#
loop_
_entity_poly.entity_id
_entity_poly.type
_entity_poly.pdbx_seq_one_letter_code
_entity_poly.pdbx_strand_id
1 'polypeptide(L)'
;FRSFGHGNVLGLGQALEQDSGDMRVYQGRNEQGMAHAATGFARQALRRQIIACTSSIGPGAANMITAAGTASANRIPLLLLPGDVFATRQPDPVLQQIEQSHDLSITTNDAFRAVSKYWDRITRPEQLMSACINAMRVLTDPAETGAVTLCLPQDVQGEAWDYPESFFTRREHRLDRRPARDRKSTRLN
;
A
#
# COMPACT_ATOMS: atom_id res chain seq x y z
N PHE A 1 -3.11 4.24 -9.41
CA PHE A 1 -2.00 4.03 -10.36
C PHE A 1 -1.50 2.60 -10.32
N ARG A 2 -1.29 1.98 -11.46
CA ARG A 2 -0.53 0.74 -11.58
C ARG A 2 0.66 0.95 -12.53
N SER A 3 1.78 0.34 -12.22
CA SER A 3 2.86 0.11 -13.16
C SER A 3 2.55 -1.11 -14.02
N PHE A 4 3.20 -1.27 -15.16
CA PHE A 4 3.06 -2.45 -16.00
C PHE A 4 3.49 -3.67 -15.16
N GLY A 5 2.51 -4.49 -14.74
CA GLY A 5 2.75 -5.59 -13.83
C GLY A 5 3.17 -6.85 -14.56
N HIS A 6 4.21 -7.48 -14.08
CA HIS A 6 4.48 -8.89 -14.35
C HIS A 6 3.45 -9.78 -13.65
N GLY A 7 3.51 -11.09 -13.85
CA GLY A 7 2.58 -12.06 -13.29
C GLY A 7 2.30 -11.93 -11.79
N ASN A 8 3.24 -11.36 -11.01
CA ASN A 8 3.09 -11.21 -9.55
C ASN A 8 2.09 -10.15 -9.07
N VAL A 9 1.41 -9.44 -9.97
CA VAL A 9 0.24 -8.57 -9.70
C VAL A 9 -0.92 -8.88 -10.64
N LEU A 10 -0.93 -10.07 -11.22
CA LEU A 10 -1.92 -10.47 -12.23
C LEU A 10 -3.33 -10.53 -11.64
N GLY A 11 -3.50 -11.09 -10.45
CA GLY A 11 -4.82 -11.21 -9.81
C GLY A 11 -5.47 -9.84 -9.59
N LEU A 12 -4.73 -8.92 -8.98
CA LEU A 12 -5.21 -7.54 -8.81
C LEU A 12 -5.44 -6.84 -10.15
N GLY A 13 -4.52 -7.04 -11.12
CA GLY A 13 -4.65 -6.48 -12.47
C GLY A 13 -5.90 -6.97 -13.18
N GLN A 14 -6.17 -8.26 -13.13
CA GLN A 14 -7.36 -8.87 -13.72
C GLN A 14 -8.65 -8.35 -13.07
N ALA A 15 -8.69 -8.25 -11.75
CA ALA A 15 -9.85 -7.71 -11.03
C ALA A 15 -10.14 -6.26 -11.44
N LEU A 16 -9.10 -5.43 -11.57
CA LEU A 16 -9.25 -4.03 -12.02
C LEU A 16 -9.69 -3.89 -13.49
N GLU A 17 -9.37 -4.88 -14.33
CA GLU A 17 -9.81 -4.89 -15.74
C GLU A 17 -11.24 -5.40 -15.90
N GLN A 18 -11.65 -6.36 -15.07
CA GLN A 18 -12.98 -6.97 -15.15
C GLN A 18 -14.05 -6.13 -14.45
N ASP A 19 -13.73 -5.59 -13.28
CA ASP A 19 -14.66 -4.79 -12.49
C ASP A 19 -13.91 -3.80 -11.61
N SER A 20 -13.62 -2.64 -12.18
CA SER A 20 -13.04 -1.53 -11.40
C SER A 20 -14.11 -0.70 -10.67
N GLY A 21 -15.38 -0.96 -10.89
CA GLY A 21 -16.48 -0.13 -10.39
C GLY A 21 -16.28 1.34 -10.78
N ASP A 22 -16.41 2.25 -9.82
CA ASP A 22 -16.17 3.69 -10.01
C ASP A 22 -14.69 4.09 -9.98
N MET A 23 -13.76 3.16 -9.77
CA MET A 23 -12.34 3.46 -9.69
C MET A 23 -11.74 3.70 -11.07
N ARG A 24 -10.99 4.79 -11.20
CA ARG A 24 -10.21 5.06 -12.40
C ARG A 24 -8.83 4.43 -12.29
N VAL A 25 -8.46 3.64 -13.29
CA VAL A 25 -7.15 2.99 -13.37
C VAL A 25 -6.24 3.79 -14.30
N TYR A 26 -5.07 4.19 -13.81
CA TYR A 26 -4.06 4.92 -14.56
C TYR A 26 -2.77 4.11 -14.64
N GLN A 27 -2.22 4.00 -15.83
CA GLN A 27 -0.92 3.38 -16.07
C GLN A 27 0.20 4.37 -15.73
N GLY A 28 1.03 4.04 -14.74
CA GLY A 28 2.27 4.79 -14.48
C GLY A 28 3.41 4.36 -15.42
N ARG A 29 4.31 5.27 -15.76
CA ARG A 29 5.50 4.96 -16.59
C ARG A 29 6.65 4.33 -15.79
N ASN A 30 6.73 4.69 -14.52
CA ASN A 30 7.64 4.07 -13.54
C ASN A 30 7.05 4.21 -12.14
N GLU A 31 7.45 3.32 -11.26
CA GLU A 31 6.85 3.17 -9.93
C GLU A 31 7.15 4.35 -9.02
N GLN A 32 8.37 4.89 -9.07
CA GLN A 32 8.77 6.04 -8.25
C GLN A 32 7.96 7.28 -8.62
N GLY A 33 7.90 7.62 -9.91
CA GLY A 33 7.12 8.75 -10.40
C GLY A 33 5.64 8.63 -10.09
N MET A 34 5.09 7.41 -10.24
CA MET A 34 3.71 7.08 -9.90
C MET A 34 3.40 7.32 -8.43
N ALA A 35 4.23 6.81 -7.51
CA ALA A 35 4.03 6.94 -6.08
C ALA A 35 4.24 8.40 -5.60
N HIS A 36 5.19 9.13 -6.18
CA HIS A 36 5.33 10.57 -5.92
C HIS A 36 4.16 11.39 -6.45
N ALA A 37 3.63 11.06 -7.63
CA ALA A 37 2.42 11.70 -8.16
C ALA A 37 1.21 11.45 -7.26
N ALA A 38 1.04 10.23 -6.73
CA ALA A 38 -0.01 9.92 -5.77
C ALA A 38 0.15 10.72 -4.46
N THR A 39 1.38 10.89 -3.97
CA THR A 39 1.68 11.72 -2.80
C THR A 39 1.35 13.19 -3.07
N GLY A 40 1.72 13.72 -4.24
CA GLY A 40 1.38 15.07 -4.68
C GLY A 40 -0.13 15.29 -4.79
N PHE A 41 -0.84 14.32 -5.36
CA PHE A 41 -2.31 14.34 -5.44
C PHE A 41 -2.96 14.41 -4.06
N ALA A 42 -2.58 13.53 -3.14
CA ALA A 42 -3.12 13.51 -1.79
C ALA A 42 -2.88 14.84 -1.04
N ARG A 43 -1.71 15.45 -1.25
CA ARG A 43 -1.39 16.76 -0.71
C ARG A 43 -2.29 17.85 -1.29
N GLN A 44 -2.46 17.87 -2.62
CA GLN A 44 -3.31 18.85 -3.32
C GLN A 44 -4.79 18.67 -2.95
N ALA A 45 -5.25 17.43 -2.78
CA ALA A 45 -6.58 17.11 -2.32
C ALA A 45 -6.79 17.35 -0.80
N LEU A 46 -5.82 17.99 -0.12
CA LEU A 46 -5.87 18.26 1.31
C LEU A 46 -6.10 16.99 2.15
N ARG A 47 -5.51 15.87 1.72
CA ARG A 47 -5.61 14.52 2.33
C ARG A 47 -7.02 13.92 2.34
N ARG A 48 -7.96 14.47 1.58
CA ARG A 48 -9.35 13.98 1.50
C ARG A 48 -9.52 12.87 0.46
N GLN A 49 -8.59 12.76 -0.45
CA GLN A 49 -8.55 11.75 -1.50
C GLN A 49 -7.13 11.25 -1.66
N ILE A 50 -6.99 9.97 -1.96
CA ILE A 50 -5.72 9.32 -2.23
C ILE A 50 -5.80 8.54 -3.54
N ILE A 51 -4.63 8.23 -4.08
CA ILE A 51 -4.47 7.28 -5.18
C ILE A 51 -3.66 6.11 -4.65
N ALA A 52 -4.21 4.90 -4.74
CA ALA A 52 -3.45 3.69 -4.46
C ALA A 52 -2.47 3.39 -5.60
N CYS A 53 -1.29 2.88 -5.27
CA CYS A 53 -0.27 2.48 -6.23
C CYS A 53 0.03 0.99 -6.08
N THR A 54 0.02 0.26 -7.19
CA THR A 54 0.46 -1.13 -7.25
C THR A 54 1.62 -1.30 -8.21
N SER A 55 2.53 -2.20 -7.91
CA SER A 55 3.70 -2.52 -8.71
C SER A 55 4.06 -3.98 -8.61
N SER A 56 4.93 -4.44 -9.51
CA SER A 56 5.56 -5.74 -9.35
C SER A 56 6.44 -5.80 -8.10
N ILE A 57 6.81 -7.02 -7.71
CA ILE A 57 7.80 -7.30 -6.66
C ILE A 57 9.21 -6.81 -7.06
N GLY A 58 10.15 -6.86 -6.15
CA GLY A 58 11.56 -6.63 -6.39
C GLY A 58 11.86 -5.18 -6.78
N PRO A 59 12.51 -4.92 -7.93
CA PRO A 59 12.89 -3.56 -8.33
C PRO A 59 11.68 -2.63 -8.50
N GLY A 60 10.54 -3.13 -8.96
CA GLY A 60 9.31 -2.35 -9.07
C GLY A 60 8.84 -1.84 -7.72
N ALA A 61 8.73 -2.73 -6.74
CA ALA A 61 8.37 -2.36 -5.37
C ALA A 61 9.44 -1.43 -4.76
N ALA A 62 10.73 -1.76 -4.91
CA ALA A 62 11.83 -0.96 -4.36
C ALA A 62 11.79 0.50 -4.82
N ASN A 63 11.38 0.75 -6.07
CA ASN A 63 11.24 2.10 -6.61
C ASN A 63 10.21 2.97 -5.85
N MET A 64 9.27 2.38 -5.13
CA MET A 64 8.27 3.16 -4.36
C MET A 64 8.72 3.52 -2.95
N ILE A 65 9.83 2.98 -2.45
CA ILE A 65 10.31 3.17 -1.07
C ILE A 65 10.59 4.65 -0.76
N THR A 66 11.21 5.38 -1.68
CA THR A 66 11.49 6.81 -1.51
C THR A 66 10.21 7.63 -1.36
N ALA A 67 9.19 7.31 -2.14
CA ALA A 67 7.89 7.98 -2.03
C ALA A 67 7.18 7.64 -0.70
N ALA A 68 7.28 6.39 -0.22
CA ALA A 68 6.77 5.98 1.08
C ALA A 68 7.43 6.77 2.22
N GLY A 69 8.78 6.91 2.18
CA GLY A 69 9.52 7.72 3.14
C GLY A 69 9.10 9.19 3.10
N THR A 70 8.95 9.77 1.91
CA THR A 70 8.48 11.14 1.71
C THR A 70 7.07 11.34 2.27
N ALA A 71 6.15 10.41 1.99
CA ALA A 71 4.77 10.46 2.50
C ALA A 71 4.73 10.39 4.02
N SER A 72 5.47 9.47 4.63
CA SER A 72 5.51 9.29 6.08
C SER A 72 6.16 10.46 6.82
N ALA A 73 7.25 11.02 6.28
CA ALA A 73 7.91 12.20 6.86
C ALA A 73 7.01 13.44 6.82
N ASN A 74 6.21 13.60 5.78
CA ASN A 74 5.32 14.74 5.58
C ASN A 74 3.88 14.51 6.07
N ARG A 75 3.58 13.35 6.64
CA ARG A 75 2.22 12.96 7.06
C ARG A 75 1.20 13.10 5.94
N ILE A 76 1.51 12.55 4.80
CA ILE A 76 0.64 12.52 3.62
C ILE A 76 0.17 11.08 3.42
N PRO A 77 -1.15 10.81 3.36
CA PRO A 77 -1.65 9.46 3.17
C PRO A 77 -1.27 8.91 1.79
N LEU A 78 -0.67 7.73 1.76
CA LEU A 78 -0.28 7.02 0.55
C LEU A 78 -0.52 5.53 0.74
N LEU A 79 -1.31 4.91 -0.14
CA LEU A 79 -1.55 3.47 -0.13
C LEU A 79 -0.71 2.79 -1.21
N LEU A 80 0.12 1.85 -0.79
CA LEU A 80 0.98 1.04 -1.64
C LEU A 80 0.57 -0.43 -1.57
N LEU A 81 0.40 -1.06 -2.72
CA LEU A 81 -0.04 -2.43 -2.90
C LEU A 81 0.95 -3.19 -3.78
N PRO A 82 2.21 -3.38 -3.35
CA PRO A 82 3.19 -4.13 -4.13
C PRO A 82 2.82 -5.61 -4.17
N GLY A 83 3.08 -6.27 -5.33
CA GLY A 83 3.12 -7.72 -5.38
C GLY A 83 4.21 -8.27 -4.45
N ASP A 84 4.05 -9.51 -4.01
CA ASP A 84 5.03 -10.18 -3.15
C ASP A 84 5.29 -11.62 -3.64
N VAL A 85 6.29 -12.27 -3.07
CA VAL A 85 6.58 -13.68 -3.30
C VAL A 85 5.37 -14.54 -3.00
N PHE A 86 5.35 -15.77 -3.47
CA PHE A 86 4.31 -16.71 -3.09
C PHE A 86 4.29 -16.93 -1.57
N ALA A 87 3.11 -16.82 -0.96
CA ALA A 87 2.95 -17.11 0.46
C ALA A 87 3.35 -18.56 0.79
N THR A 88 3.12 -19.48 -0.15
CA THR A 88 3.56 -20.88 -0.08
C THR A 88 5.06 -21.05 -0.26
N ARG A 89 5.79 -20.01 -0.72
CA ARG A 89 7.22 -20.05 -1.07
C ARG A 89 7.55 -21.01 -2.21
N GLN A 90 6.58 -21.36 -3.04
CA GLN A 90 6.77 -22.19 -4.23
C GLN A 90 5.96 -21.59 -5.38
N PRO A 91 6.61 -21.24 -6.51
CA PRO A 91 8.05 -21.29 -6.79
C PRO A 91 8.85 -20.23 -6.04
N ASP A 92 10.15 -20.51 -5.81
CA ASP A 92 11.11 -19.57 -5.25
C ASP A 92 12.45 -19.73 -6.01
N PRO A 93 12.98 -18.63 -6.60
CA PRO A 93 12.41 -17.28 -6.63
C PRO A 93 11.29 -17.13 -7.67
N VAL A 94 10.41 -16.15 -7.46
CA VAL A 94 9.48 -15.68 -8.50
C VAL A 94 10.17 -14.67 -9.40
N LEU A 95 9.63 -14.45 -10.60
CA LEU A 95 10.17 -13.47 -11.54
C LEU A 95 10.33 -12.09 -10.88
N GLN A 96 11.50 -11.49 -11.01
CA GLN A 96 11.91 -10.21 -10.43
C GLN A 96 12.10 -10.18 -8.90
N GLN A 97 11.95 -11.28 -8.22
CA GLN A 97 12.32 -11.35 -6.82
C GLN A 97 13.84 -11.15 -6.68
N ILE A 98 14.24 -10.35 -5.69
CA ILE A 98 15.64 -10.31 -5.23
C ILE A 98 15.84 -11.50 -4.30
N GLU A 99 16.71 -12.41 -4.69
CA GLU A 99 16.98 -13.65 -3.96
C GLU A 99 17.55 -13.38 -2.57
N GLN A 100 17.08 -14.14 -1.58
CA GLN A 100 17.52 -14.08 -0.20
C GLN A 100 17.90 -15.50 0.27
N SER A 101 19.12 -15.95 -0.08
CA SER A 101 19.59 -17.31 0.21
C SER A 101 19.70 -17.62 1.71
N HIS A 102 19.81 -16.60 2.55
CA HIS A 102 20.02 -16.74 4.00
C HIS A 102 18.70 -16.71 4.81
N ASP A 103 17.64 -16.16 4.27
CA ASP A 103 16.34 -16.06 4.95
C ASP A 103 15.19 -15.92 3.94
N LEU A 104 14.45 -17.01 3.73
CA LEU A 104 13.32 -17.06 2.80
C LEU A 104 12.09 -16.28 3.32
N SER A 105 12.09 -15.81 4.56
CA SER A 105 11.01 -14.97 5.11
C SER A 105 11.15 -13.50 4.73
N ILE A 106 12.32 -13.06 4.29
CA ILE A 106 12.60 -11.67 3.89
C ILE A 106 12.38 -11.51 2.39
N THR A 107 11.67 -10.46 2.01
CA THR A 107 11.54 -10.02 0.61
C THR A 107 11.91 -8.54 0.51
N THR A 108 12.03 -8.03 -0.72
CA THR A 108 12.25 -6.59 -0.96
C THR A 108 11.21 -5.73 -0.24
N ASN A 109 9.98 -6.24 -0.09
CA ASN A 109 8.90 -5.51 0.56
C ASN A 109 9.10 -5.29 2.05
N ASP A 110 9.99 -6.03 2.72
CA ASP A 110 10.33 -5.78 4.12
C ASP A 110 11.05 -4.44 4.32
N ALA A 111 11.67 -3.89 3.28
CA ALA A 111 12.26 -2.55 3.32
C ALA A 111 11.22 -1.44 3.58
N PHE A 112 9.97 -1.65 3.21
CA PHE A 112 8.89 -0.69 3.50
C PHE A 112 8.56 -0.58 5.00
N ARG A 113 8.93 -1.56 5.83
CA ARG A 113 8.69 -1.51 7.29
C ARG A 113 9.31 -0.27 7.93
N ALA A 114 10.47 0.14 7.45
CA ALA A 114 11.19 1.30 7.98
C ALA A 114 10.57 2.65 7.58
N VAL A 115 9.77 2.69 6.51
CA VAL A 115 9.25 3.93 5.91
C VAL A 115 7.71 4.01 5.90
N SER A 116 7.01 2.95 6.31
CA SER A 116 5.56 2.92 6.39
C SER A 116 5.06 3.14 7.81
N LYS A 117 3.92 3.80 7.95
CA LYS A 117 3.19 3.96 9.22
C LYS A 117 2.36 2.72 9.57
N TYR A 118 1.98 1.97 8.56
CA TYR A 118 1.41 0.63 8.69
C TYR A 118 1.93 -0.24 7.56
N TRP A 119 2.32 -1.45 7.88
CA TRP A 119 2.81 -2.44 6.94
C TRP A 119 2.22 -3.80 7.28
N ASP A 120 1.78 -4.53 6.27
CA ASP A 120 1.31 -5.91 6.43
C ASP A 120 1.61 -6.73 5.17
N ARG A 121 1.71 -8.06 5.34
CA ARG A 121 1.81 -9.04 4.26
C ARG A 121 0.62 -9.96 4.32
N ILE A 122 -0.19 -9.94 3.29
CA ILE A 122 -1.45 -10.70 3.23
C ILE A 122 -1.13 -12.11 2.74
N THR A 123 -0.82 -13.01 3.65
CA THR A 123 -0.48 -14.40 3.31
C THR A 123 -1.70 -15.31 3.22
N ARG A 124 -2.87 -14.82 3.58
CA ARG A 124 -4.17 -15.50 3.46
C ARG A 124 -5.27 -14.47 3.20
N PRO A 125 -6.30 -14.81 2.39
CA PRO A 125 -7.36 -13.85 2.02
C PRO A 125 -8.07 -13.21 3.21
N GLU A 126 -8.36 -13.98 4.26
CA GLU A 126 -9.08 -13.47 5.44
C GLU A 126 -8.36 -12.35 6.19
N GLN A 127 -7.02 -12.25 6.07
CA GLN A 127 -6.24 -11.19 6.69
C GLN A 127 -6.55 -9.83 6.09
N LEU A 128 -7.05 -9.78 4.85
CA LEU A 128 -7.34 -8.53 4.16
C LEU A 128 -8.34 -7.67 4.93
N MET A 129 -9.31 -8.28 5.63
CA MET A 129 -10.30 -7.53 6.41
C MET A 129 -9.66 -6.68 7.50
N SER A 130 -8.82 -7.28 8.34
CA SER A 130 -8.13 -6.57 9.42
C SER A 130 -7.09 -5.60 8.88
N ALA A 131 -6.37 -5.99 7.84
CA ALA A 131 -5.37 -5.15 7.19
C ALA A 131 -6.00 -3.89 6.59
N CYS A 132 -7.13 -3.99 5.89
CA CYS A 132 -7.83 -2.83 5.34
C CYS A 132 -8.36 -1.90 6.44
N ILE A 133 -8.90 -2.43 7.54
CA ILE A 133 -9.36 -1.62 8.67
C ILE A 133 -8.19 -0.83 9.27
N ASN A 134 -7.05 -1.48 9.52
CA ASN A 134 -5.86 -0.82 10.05
C ASN A 134 -5.26 0.18 9.05
N ALA A 135 -5.24 -0.15 7.76
CA ALA A 135 -4.81 0.75 6.70
C ALA A 135 -5.66 2.04 6.71
N MET A 136 -6.99 1.91 6.74
CA MET A 136 -7.89 3.06 6.77
C MET A 136 -7.74 3.90 8.03
N ARG A 137 -7.52 3.26 9.19
CA ARG A 137 -7.25 3.97 10.44
C ARG A 137 -6.03 4.88 10.33
N VAL A 138 -4.96 4.41 9.69
CA VAL A 138 -3.74 5.22 9.48
C VAL A 138 -3.93 6.27 8.40
N LEU A 139 -4.53 5.90 7.26
CA LEU A 139 -4.72 6.80 6.12
C LEU A 139 -5.65 7.98 6.46
N THR A 140 -6.58 7.79 7.39
CA THR A 140 -7.55 8.82 7.79
C THR A 140 -7.14 9.59 9.06
N ASP A 141 -6.07 9.22 9.75
CA ASP A 141 -5.57 9.94 10.92
C ASP A 141 -4.88 11.25 10.50
N PRO A 142 -5.37 12.42 10.90
CA PRO A 142 -4.79 13.69 10.49
C PRO A 142 -3.40 13.96 11.11
N ALA A 143 -3.08 13.30 12.23
CA ALA A 143 -1.85 13.54 12.99
C ALA A 143 -0.75 12.52 12.67
N GLU A 144 -1.11 11.26 12.47
CA GLU A 144 -0.15 10.16 12.34
C GLU A 144 -0.19 9.46 10.98
N THR A 145 -0.91 10.03 10.00
CA THR A 145 -0.97 9.48 8.65
C THR A 145 0.39 9.46 7.94
N GLY A 146 0.53 8.62 6.96
CA GLY A 146 1.72 8.45 6.13
C GLY A 146 1.52 7.34 5.11
N ALA A 147 2.61 6.72 4.70
CA ALA A 147 2.54 5.56 3.82
C ALA A 147 1.96 4.35 4.56
N VAL A 148 1.10 3.65 3.87
CA VAL A 148 0.57 2.32 4.24
C VAL A 148 0.97 1.36 3.14
N THR A 149 1.58 0.24 3.50
CA THR A 149 2.00 -0.79 2.54
C THR A 149 1.33 -2.11 2.88
N LEU A 150 0.55 -2.64 1.95
CA LEU A 150 -0.03 -3.97 2.02
C LEU A 150 0.58 -4.83 0.91
N CYS A 151 1.42 -5.78 1.28
CA CYS A 151 2.10 -6.66 0.34
C CYS A 151 1.17 -7.80 -0.05
N LEU A 152 1.00 -8.02 -1.35
CA LEU A 152 0.05 -8.96 -1.90
C LEU A 152 0.76 -10.13 -2.59
N PRO A 153 1.01 -11.26 -1.89
CA PRO A 153 1.58 -12.45 -2.50
C PRO A 153 0.80 -12.91 -3.73
N GLN A 154 1.53 -13.34 -4.74
CA GLN A 154 0.98 -13.63 -6.06
C GLN A 154 -0.08 -14.75 -6.03
N ASP A 155 0.16 -15.81 -5.27
CA ASP A 155 -0.75 -16.93 -5.11
C ASP A 155 -2.03 -16.53 -4.37
N VAL A 156 -1.91 -15.74 -3.32
CA VAL A 156 -3.06 -15.28 -2.52
C VAL A 156 -4.00 -14.37 -3.30
N GLN A 157 -3.50 -13.62 -4.28
CA GLN A 157 -4.35 -12.77 -5.12
C GLN A 157 -5.39 -13.54 -5.94
N GLY A 158 -5.15 -14.82 -6.19
CA GLY A 158 -6.07 -15.72 -6.93
C GLY A 158 -6.97 -16.55 -6.04
N GLU A 159 -6.84 -16.46 -4.71
CA GLU A 159 -7.64 -17.25 -3.79
C GLU A 159 -9.03 -16.63 -3.58
N ALA A 160 -10.04 -17.48 -3.49
CA ALA A 160 -11.40 -17.08 -3.14
C ALA A 160 -11.63 -17.17 -1.63
N TRP A 161 -12.41 -16.23 -1.10
CA TRP A 161 -12.81 -16.20 0.31
C TRP A 161 -14.21 -15.61 0.47
N ASP A 162 -15.01 -16.16 1.35
CA ASP A 162 -16.36 -15.67 1.66
C ASP A 162 -16.29 -14.48 2.63
N TYR A 163 -16.12 -13.29 2.09
CA TYR A 163 -16.16 -12.08 2.90
C TYR A 163 -17.58 -11.74 3.33
N PRO A 164 -17.83 -11.38 4.59
CA PRO A 164 -19.14 -10.98 5.05
C PRO A 164 -19.58 -9.69 4.33
N GLU A 165 -20.88 -9.58 3.98
CA GLU A 165 -21.42 -8.38 3.30
C GLU A 165 -21.11 -7.08 4.04
N SER A 166 -21.05 -7.12 5.37
CA SER A 166 -20.70 -5.97 6.21
C SER A 166 -19.30 -5.42 5.95
N PHE A 167 -18.39 -6.22 5.37
CA PHE A 167 -17.06 -5.75 4.96
C PHE A 167 -17.14 -4.77 3.81
N PHE A 168 -18.08 -4.95 2.88
CA PHE A 168 -18.28 -4.09 1.72
C PHE A 168 -19.21 -2.90 1.99
N THR A 169 -19.79 -2.81 3.19
CA THR A 169 -20.65 -1.68 3.54
C THR A 169 -19.83 -0.39 3.57
N ARG A 170 -20.25 0.58 2.76
CA ARG A 170 -19.62 1.90 2.71
C ARG A 170 -19.63 2.56 4.10
N ARG A 171 -18.46 2.90 4.61
CA ARG A 171 -18.29 3.62 5.87
C ARG A 171 -17.84 5.04 5.58
N GLU A 172 -18.50 6.03 6.18
CA GLU A 172 -18.04 7.41 6.14
C GLU A 172 -17.03 7.60 7.27
N HIS A 173 -15.80 7.91 6.93
CA HIS A 173 -14.79 8.34 7.88
C HIS A 173 -14.83 9.85 8.00
N ARG A 174 -15.30 10.36 9.13
CA ARG A 174 -15.19 11.79 9.43
C ARG A 174 -13.76 12.10 9.83
N LEU A 175 -13.10 12.92 9.03
CA LEU A 175 -11.81 13.49 9.42
C LEU A 175 -12.10 14.53 10.51
N ASP A 176 -11.95 14.13 11.77
CA ASP A 176 -12.04 15.05 12.89
C ASP A 176 -10.87 16.04 12.77
N ARG A 177 -11.18 17.29 12.43
CA ARG A 177 -10.22 18.39 12.55
C ARG A 177 -10.03 18.66 14.02
N ARG A 178 -9.22 17.87 14.71
CA ARG A 178 -8.72 18.30 16.01
C ARG A 178 -7.94 19.59 15.77
N PRO A 179 -8.31 20.69 16.44
CA PRO A 179 -7.51 21.89 16.36
C PRO A 179 -6.08 21.50 16.71
N ALA A 180 -5.11 21.93 15.90
CA ALA A 180 -3.71 21.69 16.19
C ALA A 180 -3.50 22.12 17.66
N ARG A 181 -3.18 21.15 18.52
CA ARG A 181 -2.73 21.51 19.87
C ARG A 181 -1.50 22.35 19.66
N ASP A 182 -1.61 23.62 20.02
CA ASP A 182 -0.48 24.53 20.04
C ASP A 182 0.56 23.89 20.96
N ARG A 183 1.54 23.20 20.35
CA ARG A 183 2.71 22.77 21.09
C ARG A 183 3.46 24.04 21.39
N LYS A 184 3.13 24.66 22.55
CA LYS A 184 4.03 25.63 23.13
C LYS A 184 5.42 25.01 23.05
N SER A 185 6.24 25.57 22.17
CA SER A 185 7.64 25.16 22.07
C SER A 185 8.21 25.36 23.46
N THR A 186 8.54 24.27 24.14
CA THR A 186 9.40 24.34 25.32
C THR A 186 10.74 24.79 24.77
N ARG A 187 10.95 26.09 24.68
CA ARG A 187 12.26 26.64 24.54
C ARG A 187 13.02 26.22 25.80
N LEU A 188 13.94 25.30 25.62
CA LEU A 188 14.97 25.05 26.62
C LEU A 188 15.76 26.35 26.74
N ASN A 189 15.61 27.03 27.88
CA ASN A 189 16.51 28.05 28.32
C ASN A 189 17.82 27.39 28.76
#